data_099deb61acb51a588ec64c559bf5c232
#
_entry.id   099deb61acb51a588ec64c559bf5c232
#
_cell.length_a   1.000
_cell.length_b   1.000
_cell.length_c   1.000
_cell.angle_alpha   90.00
_cell.angle_beta   90.00
_cell.angle_gamma   90.00
#
_symmetry.space_group_name_H-M   'P 1'
#
loop_
_entity.id
_entity.type
_entity.pdbx_description
1 polymer ?
#
loop_
_entity_poly.entity_id
_entity_poly.type
_entity_poly.pdbx_seq_one_letter_code
_entity_poly.pdbx_strand_id
1 'polypeptide(L)'
;METPFVNRHRDSVIFYVVQETKHVLKLTDGGYTLDDLEGESCFLSQSSQQLRLLTRQLERRGVSFDSETHEIFLRTSTQDYARHQIQLLHALLFIEDLFSATATQHEGLFIEQVHDFLTSVKLHITAQPTLADSSNQTRYAGFVVVSAEHGPAKPIWTINNADNRSYAAAIIIEKCQIQSQHANTEFYVMINDEAPVAEDVIQIFKAEDITPVLFSQRYEHVAQLTGQANWDEPEC
;
A
#
# COMPACT_ATOMS: atom_id res chain seq x y z
N MET A 1 -27.06 4.43 -3.40
CA MET A 1 -27.35 3.77 -4.68
C MET A 1 -26.16 2.92 -5.03
N GLU A 2 -26.36 1.63 -5.15
CA GLU A 2 -25.33 0.67 -5.51
C GLU A 2 -25.18 0.60 -7.04
N THR A 3 -23.95 0.53 -7.52
CA THR A 3 -23.65 0.48 -8.96
C THR A 3 -23.09 -0.89 -9.35
N PRO A 4 -23.10 -1.27 -10.64
CA PRO A 4 -22.46 -2.50 -11.10
C PRO A 4 -20.92 -2.43 -11.18
N PHE A 5 -20.33 -1.29 -10.83
CA PHE A 5 -18.90 -1.08 -10.81
C PHE A 5 -18.34 -1.42 -9.44
N VAL A 6 -17.13 -1.93 -9.42
CA VAL A 6 -16.47 -2.34 -8.19
C VAL A 6 -15.23 -1.47 -7.94
N ASN A 7 -14.95 -1.20 -6.65
CA ASN A 7 -13.73 -0.58 -6.21
C ASN A 7 -12.57 -1.60 -6.19
N ARG A 8 -11.40 -1.20 -5.74
CA ARG A 8 -10.21 -2.05 -5.61
C ARG A 8 -10.39 -3.25 -4.67
N HIS A 9 -11.31 -3.18 -3.70
CA HIS A 9 -11.67 -4.29 -2.80
C HIS A 9 -12.68 -5.26 -3.39
N ARG A 10 -13.17 -4.99 -4.62
CA ARG A 10 -14.27 -5.71 -5.28
C ARG A 10 -15.63 -5.48 -4.66
N ASP A 11 -15.75 -4.43 -3.83
CA ASP A 11 -17.02 -3.98 -3.32
C ASP A 11 -17.69 -3.05 -4.33
N SER A 12 -19.03 -3.07 -4.38
CA SER A 12 -19.78 -2.19 -5.27
C SER A 12 -19.53 -0.72 -4.94
N VAL A 13 -19.22 0.09 -5.95
CA VAL A 13 -19.13 1.55 -5.78
C VAL A 13 -20.53 2.09 -5.45
N ILE A 14 -20.63 2.77 -4.31
CA ILE A 14 -21.89 3.31 -3.79
C ILE A 14 -21.81 4.83 -3.76
N PHE A 15 -22.88 5.49 -4.14
CA PHE A 15 -23.07 6.91 -3.90
C PHE A 15 -24.48 7.19 -3.38
N TYR A 16 -24.63 8.32 -2.72
CA TYR A 16 -25.86 8.77 -2.10
C TYR A 16 -26.52 9.87 -2.90
N VAL A 17 -27.83 9.93 -2.83
CA VAL A 17 -28.66 10.99 -3.43
C VAL A 17 -29.36 11.70 -2.30
N VAL A 18 -29.02 12.96 -2.08
CA VAL A 18 -29.59 13.80 -1.03
C VAL A 18 -30.42 14.90 -1.68
N GLN A 19 -31.66 15.03 -1.28
CA GLN A 19 -32.49 16.15 -1.75
C GLN A 19 -32.22 17.38 -0.90
N GLU A 20 -31.50 18.36 -1.46
CA GLU A 20 -31.19 19.63 -0.78
C GLU A 20 -32.39 20.61 -0.84
N THR A 21 -33.06 20.66 -1.98
CA THR A 21 -34.25 21.49 -2.18
C THR A 21 -35.26 20.77 -3.06
N LYS A 22 -36.46 21.39 -3.29
CA LYS A 22 -37.48 20.81 -4.19
C LYS A 22 -36.95 20.49 -5.61
N HIS A 23 -35.89 21.19 -6.06
CA HIS A 23 -35.40 21.12 -7.43
C HIS A 23 -33.92 20.77 -7.53
N VAL A 24 -33.22 20.62 -6.40
CA VAL A 24 -31.78 20.35 -6.35
C VAL A 24 -31.53 19.06 -5.58
N LEU A 25 -30.83 18.15 -6.25
CA LEU A 25 -30.29 16.93 -5.68
C LEU A 25 -28.77 17.06 -5.54
N LYS A 26 -28.21 16.61 -4.44
CA LYS A 26 -26.77 16.41 -4.25
C LYS A 26 -26.48 14.92 -4.44
N LEU A 27 -25.59 14.60 -5.36
CA LEU A 27 -25.03 13.26 -5.51
C LEU A 27 -23.67 13.27 -4.81
N THR A 28 -23.40 12.32 -3.92
CA THR A 28 -22.18 12.30 -3.11
C THR A 28 -21.75 10.89 -2.76
N ASP A 29 -20.44 10.65 -2.64
CA ASP A 29 -19.88 9.42 -2.07
C ASP A 29 -19.90 9.41 -0.54
N GLY A 30 -20.22 10.55 0.11
CA GLY A 30 -20.22 10.70 1.57
C GLY A 30 -18.83 10.70 2.20
N GLY A 31 -17.78 10.97 1.43
CA GLY A 31 -16.38 10.95 1.87
C GLY A 31 -15.75 9.57 1.83
N TYR A 32 -16.52 8.52 1.56
CA TYR A 32 -16.06 7.13 1.65
C TYR A 32 -14.84 6.84 0.77
N THR A 33 -14.80 7.37 -0.47
CA THR A 33 -13.74 7.05 -1.42
C THR A 33 -12.36 7.48 -0.92
N LEU A 34 -12.25 8.67 -0.33
CA LEU A 34 -10.98 9.15 0.19
C LEU A 34 -10.63 8.56 1.55
N ASP A 35 -11.61 8.41 2.44
CA ASP A 35 -11.40 7.78 3.75
C ASP A 35 -10.91 6.32 3.59
N ASP A 36 -11.46 5.60 2.60
CA ASP A 36 -11.03 4.25 2.26
C ASP A 36 -9.59 4.22 1.69
N LEU A 37 -9.24 5.21 0.85
CA LEU A 37 -7.88 5.39 0.33
C LEU A 37 -6.88 5.76 1.42
N GLU A 38 -7.25 6.60 2.38
CA GLU A 38 -6.41 6.98 3.52
C GLU A 38 -6.18 5.81 4.48
N GLY A 39 -7.18 4.97 4.68
CA GLY A 39 -7.07 3.75 5.48
C GLY A 39 -6.03 2.75 4.94
N GLU A 40 -5.67 2.85 3.66
CA GLU A 40 -4.66 2.01 3.00
C GLU A 40 -3.34 2.73 2.69
N SER A 41 -3.02 3.83 3.40
CA SER A 41 -1.72 4.50 3.24
C SER A 41 -1.55 5.54 2.14
N CYS A 42 -2.60 5.96 1.51
CA CYS A 42 -2.55 7.17 0.69
C CYS A 42 -2.66 8.41 1.59
N PHE A 43 -1.54 8.93 2.08
CA PHE A 43 -1.47 10.16 2.90
C PHE A 43 -1.84 11.42 2.11
N LEU A 44 -3.02 11.43 1.51
CA LEU A 44 -3.52 12.58 0.75
C LEU A 44 -3.77 13.80 1.63
N SER A 45 -4.29 13.59 2.83
CA SER A 45 -4.59 14.64 3.79
C SER A 45 -3.33 15.35 4.31
N GLN A 46 -2.17 14.69 4.29
CA GLN A 46 -0.91 15.27 4.77
C GLN A 46 -0.16 16.09 3.71
N SER A 47 -0.46 15.92 2.42
CA SER A 47 0.18 16.66 1.35
C SER A 47 -0.74 17.70 0.71
N SER A 48 -0.58 18.96 1.08
CA SER A 48 -1.32 20.07 0.48
C SER A 48 -1.16 20.18 -1.05
N GLN A 49 -0.12 19.59 -1.62
CA GLN A 49 0.11 19.56 -3.06
C GLN A 49 -0.71 18.45 -3.75
N GLN A 50 -0.77 17.27 -3.17
CA GLN A 50 -1.57 16.16 -3.70
C GLN A 50 -3.07 16.49 -3.62
N LEU A 51 -3.51 17.06 -2.51
CA LEU A 51 -4.89 17.49 -2.33
C LEU A 51 -5.30 18.56 -3.37
N ARG A 52 -4.43 19.53 -3.66
CA ARG A 52 -4.68 20.52 -4.71
C ARG A 52 -4.72 19.91 -6.11
N LEU A 53 -3.88 18.92 -6.37
CA LEU A 53 -3.89 18.19 -7.64
C LEU A 53 -5.20 17.43 -7.81
N LEU A 54 -5.62 16.69 -6.78
CA LEU A 54 -6.88 15.97 -6.74
C LEU A 54 -8.06 16.89 -6.99
N THR A 55 -8.16 17.99 -6.24
CA THR A 55 -9.23 18.98 -6.39
C THR A 55 -9.32 19.47 -7.84
N ARG A 56 -8.19 19.86 -8.45
CA ARG A 56 -8.17 20.30 -9.85
C ARG A 56 -8.62 19.21 -10.84
N GLN A 57 -8.27 17.97 -10.59
CA GLN A 57 -8.68 16.85 -11.45
C GLN A 57 -10.18 16.56 -11.33
N LEU A 58 -10.76 16.72 -10.16
CA LEU A 58 -12.20 16.59 -9.92
C LEU A 58 -12.97 17.76 -10.56
N GLU A 59 -12.50 18.99 -10.37
CA GLU A 59 -13.10 20.20 -10.98
C GLU A 59 -13.13 20.10 -12.52
N ARG A 60 -12.06 19.61 -13.14
CA ARG A 60 -12.02 19.37 -14.60
C ARG A 60 -13.07 18.36 -15.07
N ARG A 61 -13.51 17.48 -14.19
CA ARG A 61 -14.58 16.50 -14.44
C ARG A 61 -15.95 17.06 -14.04
N GLY A 62 -16.02 18.31 -13.59
CA GLY A 62 -17.25 18.95 -13.15
C GLY A 62 -17.82 18.39 -11.85
N VAL A 63 -16.94 17.87 -10.99
CA VAL A 63 -17.27 17.32 -9.67
C VAL A 63 -16.57 18.17 -8.62
N SER A 64 -17.25 18.45 -7.53
CA SER A 64 -16.71 19.23 -6.40
C SER A 64 -16.13 18.29 -5.35
N PHE A 65 -15.16 18.80 -4.60
CA PHE A 65 -14.52 18.14 -3.49
C PHE A 65 -14.54 19.04 -2.26
N ASP A 66 -14.90 18.49 -1.13
CA ASP A 66 -14.84 19.14 0.18
C ASP A 66 -13.68 18.56 0.98
N SER A 67 -12.69 19.40 1.29
CA SER A 67 -11.47 18.97 2.00
C SER A 67 -11.66 18.75 3.50
N GLU A 68 -12.77 19.17 4.10
CA GLU A 68 -13.06 18.98 5.52
C GLU A 68 -13.81 17.67 5.75
N THR A 69 -14.74 17.33 4.83
CA THR A 69 -15.59 16.15 4.94
C THR A 69 -15.14 15.01 4.01
N HIS A 70 -14.11 15.25 3.18
CA HIS A 70 -13.63 14.36 2.12
C HIS A 70 -14.70 13.99 1.07
N GLU A 71 -15.85 14.65 1.09
CA GLU A 71 -16.93 14.37 0.17
C GLU A 71 -16.59 14.76 -1.27
N ILE A 72 -16.83 13.83 -2.17
CA ILE A 72 -16.81 14.04 -3.62
C ILE A 72 -18.26 14.12 -4.08
N PHE A 73 -18.67 15.27 -4.58
CA PHE A 73 -20.08 15.52 -4.86
C PHE A 73 -20.31 16.42 -6.07
N LEU A 74 -21.53 16.38 -6.57
CA LEU A 74 -22.04 17.39 -7.49
C LEU A 74 -23.55 17.63 -7.22
N ARG A 75 -24.01 18.81 -7.64
CA ARG A 75 -25.43 19.20 -7.55
C ARG A 75 -26.08 19.06 -8.91
N THR A 76 -27.30 18.57 -8.93
CA THR A 76 -28.03 18.30 -10.16
C THR A 76 -29.53 18.57 -10.01
N SER A 77 -30.20 18.68 -11.15
CA SER A 77 -31.66 18.68 -11.24
C SER A 77 -32.18 17.26 -11.52
N THR A 78 -33.46 17.01 -11.34
CA THR A 78 -34.10 15.74 -11.74
C THR A 78 -33.98 15.48 -13.24
N GLN A 79 -33.89 16.54 -14.06
CA GLN A 79 -33.76 16.43 -15.53
C GLN A 79 -32.36 15.95 -15.94
N ASP A 80 -31.32 16.43 -15.25
CA ASP A 80 -29.92 16.12 -15.55
C ASP A 80 -29.37 14.95 -14.73
N TYR A 81 -30.19 14.36 -13.86
CA TYR A 81 -29.80 13.34 -12.90
C TYR A 81 -28.99 12.20 -13.55
N ALA A 82 -29.50 11.59 -14.62
CA ALA A 82 -28.85 10.45 -15.25
C ALA A 82 -27.45 10.78 -15.80
N ARG A 83 -27.28 11.99 -16.37
CA ARG A 83 -25.97 12.45 -16.87
C ARG A 83 -24.98 12.68 -15.74
N HIS A 84 -25.43 13.36 -14.70
CA HIS A 84 -24.58 13.70 -13.56
C HIS A 84 -24.26 12.50 -12.67
N GLN A 85 -25.14 11.51 -12.60
CA GLN A 85 -24.86 10.22 -11.97
C GLN A 85 -23.65 9.53 -12.63
N ILE A 86 -23.63 9.45 -13.95
CA ILE A 86 -22.51 8.88 -14.72
C ILE A 86 -21.23 9.71 -14.51
N GLN A 87 -21.37 11.03 -14.48
CA GLN A 87 -20.24 11.95 -14.27
C GLN A 87 -19.60 11.74 -12.90
N LEU A 88 -20.39 11.63 -11.81
CA LEU A 88 -19.87 11.33 -10.48
C LEU A 88 -19.18 9.96 -10.47
N LEU A 89 -19.83 8.94 -11.02
CA LEU A 89 -19.28 7.59 -11.06
C LEU A 89 -17.92 7.55 -11.79
N HIS A 90 -17.79 8.21 -12.94
CA HIS A 90 -16.51 8.31 -13.63
C HIS A 90 -15.44 9.03 -12.81
N ALA A 91 -15.82 10.02 -12.00
CA ALA A 91 -14.88 10.71 -11.12
C ALA A 91 -14.40 9.79 -9.98
N LEU A 92 -15.29 9.01 -9.37
CA LEU A 92 -14.95 8.06 -8.32
C LEU A 92 -14.02 6.95 -8.86
N LEU A 93 -14.37 6.32 -9.99
CA LEU A 93 -13.53 5.31 -10.63
C LEU A 93 -12.16 5.87 -11.06
N PHE A 94 -12.12 7.11 -11.54
CA PHE A 94 -10.84 7.76 -11.88
C PHE A 94 -9.94 7.91 -10.65
N ILE A 95 -10.49 8.23 -9.49
CA ILE A 95 -9.71 8.34 -8.25
C ILE A 95 -9.18 6.97 -7.86
N GLU A 96 -10.03 5.94 -7.87
CA GLU A 96 -9.61 4.56 -7.60
C GLU A 96 -8.43 4.13 -8.51
N ASP A 97 -8.53 4.41 -9.81
CA ASP A 97 -7.46 4.09 -10.77
C ASP A 97 -6.18 4.90 -10.52
N LEU A 98 -6.32 6.20 -10.21
CA LEU A 98 -5.18 7.08 -9.96
C LEU A 98 -4.36 6.60 -8.77
N PHE A 99 -5.03 6.20 -7.69
CA PHE A 99 -4.36 5.76 -6.47
C PHE A 99 -3.88 4.32 -6.55
N SER A 100 -4.60 3.44 -7.22
CA SER A 100 -4.13 2.09 -7.50
C SER A 100 -2.81 2.10 -8.30
N ALA A 101 -2.72 2.96 -9.31
CA ALA A 101 -1.49 3.14 -10.08
C ALA A 101 -0.34 3.72 -9.23
N THR A 102 -0.65 4.69 -8.35
CA THR A 102 0.35 5.33 -7.48
C THR A 102 0.85 4.38 -6.40
N ALA A 103 -0.04 3.63 -5.74
CA ALA A 103 0.33 2.63 -4.75
C ALA A 103 1.25 1.55 -5.35
N THR A 104 0.90 1.04 -6.54
CA THR A 104 1.73 0.05 -7.25
C THR A 104 3.10 0.61 -7.64
N GLN A 105 3.18 1.88 -8.04
CA GLN A 105 4.47 2.52 -8.36
C GLN A 105 5.34 2.71 -7.11
N HIS A 106 4.77 3.15 -5.99
CA HIS A 106 5.52 3.31 -4.74
C HIS A 106 5.99 1.97 -4.18
N GLU A 107 5.17 0.94 -4.23
CA GLU A 107 5.59 -0.42 -3.87
C GLU A 107 6.73 -0.91 -4.76
N GLY A 108 6.61 -0.74 -6.07
CA GLY A 108 7.64 -1.11 -7.04
C GLY A 108 8.96 -0.39 -6.78
N LEU A 109 8.92 0.91 -6.52
CA LEU A 109 10.10 1.71 -6.21
C LEU A 109 10.78 1.26 -4.91
N PHE A 110 10.01 0.97 -3.87
CA PHE A 110 10.58 0.50 -2.60
C PHE A 110 11.21 -0.89 -2.74
N ILE A 111 10.60 -1.79 -3.48
CA ILE A 111 11.17 -3.10 -3.80
C ILE A 111 12.51 -2.94 -4.53
N GLU A 112 12.59 -2.03 -5.51
CA GLU A 112 13.85 -1.73 -6.23
C GLU A 112 14.91 -1.16 -5.27
N GLN A 113 14.54 -0.25 -4.38
CA GLN A 113 15.47 0.29 -3.37
C GLN A 113 16.02 -0.80 -2.45
N VAL A 114 15.16 -1.73 -1.99
CA VAL A 114 15.61 -2.89 -1.19
C VAL A 114 16.50 -3.81 -2.01
N HIS A 115 16.16 -4.10 -3.26
CA HIS A 115 17.00 -4.90 -4.16
C HIS A 115 18.39 -4.28 -4.34
N ASP A 116 18.45 -2.98 -4.62
CA ASP A 116 19.70 -2.25 -4.81
C ASP A 116 20.55 -2.25 -3.54
N PHE A 117 19.90 -2.05 -2.38
CA PHE A 117 20.59 -2.16 -1.09
C PHE A 117 21.20 -3.55 -0.90
N LEU A 118 20.41 -4.62 -1.02
CA LEU A 118 20.88 -5.99 -0.84
C LEU A 118 22.02 -6.34 -1.81
N THR A 119 21.95 -5.85 -3.04
CA THR A 119 23.00 -6.01 -4.05
C THR A 119 24.25 -5.22 -3.69
N SER A 120 24.11 -3.98 -3.20
CA SER A 120 25.24 -3.12 -2.81
C SER A 120 26.08 -3.73 -1.69
N VAL A 121 25.45 -4.45 -0.78
CA VAL A 121 26.12 -5.18 0.32
C VAL A 121 26.55 -6.59 -0.10
N LYS A 122 26.58 -6.88 -1.41
CA LYS A 122 27.07 -8.14 -2.03
C LYS A 122 26.37 -9.40 -1.54
N LEU A 123 25.11 -9.30 -1.19
CA LEU A 123 24.30 -10.47 -0.88
C LEU A 123 23.84 -11.17 -2.16
N HIS A 124 23.94 -12.49 -2.16
CA HIS A 124 23.34 -13.30 -3.22
C HIS A 124 21.85 -13.45 -2.95
N ILE A 125 21.07 -12.74 -3.72
CA ILE A 125 19.61 -12.72 -3.58
C ILE A 125 18.94 -13.49 -4.73
N THR A 126 17.90 -14.24 -4.38
CA THR A 126 16.96 -14.78 -5.35
C THR A 126 15.63 -14.07 -5.10
N ALA A 127 15.11 -13.39 -6.11
CA ALA A 127 13.76 -12.86 -6.03
C ALA A 127 12.80 -14.06 -6.05
N GLN A 128 12.01 -14.23 -5.00
CA GLN A 128 10.90 -15.17 -5.03
C GLN A 128 9.68 -14.43 -5.60
N PRO A 129 9.09 -14.92 -6.69
CA PRO A 129 7.75 -14.50 -7.02
C PRO A 129 6.86 -14.95 -5.87
N THR A 130 6.29 -14.02 -5.16
CA THR A 130 5.24 -14.29 -4.18
C THR A 130 4.19 -15.15 -4.86
N LEU A 131 3.71 -16.15 -4.15
CA LEU A 131 2.62 -17.01 -4.61
C LEU A 131 1.48 -16.09 -5.04
N ALA A 132 1.27 -16.01 -6.37
CA ALA A 132 0.11 -15.32 -6.89
C ALA A 132 -1.11 -16.00 -6.26
N ASP A 133 -1.89 -15.22 -5.52
CA ASP A 133 -3.17 -15.73 -5.08
C ASP A 133 -4.04 -16.04 -6.32
N SER A 134 -5.15 -16.73 -6.12
CA SER A 134 -6.09 -17.07 -7.20
C SER A 134 -6.63 -15.85 -7.97
N SER A 135 -6.32 -14.62 -7.53
CA SER A 135 -6.69 -13.36 -8.14
C SER A 135 -5.60 -12.74 -9.02
N ASN A 136 -4.43 -13.40 -9.13
CA ASN A 136 -3.28 -12.92 -9.91
C ASN A 136 -2.74 -11.54 -9.46
N GLN A 137 -3.02 -11.12 -8.21
CA GLN A 137 -2.41 -9.94 -7.61
C GLN A 137 -1.15 -10.35 -6.85
N THR A 138 -0.03 -9.80 -7.27
CA THR A 138 1.25 -9.93 -6.56
C THR A 138 1.20 -9.06 -5.30
N ARG A 139 0.86 -9.64 -4.16
CA ARG A 139 0.69 -8.86 -2.92
C ARG A 139 1.97 -8.63 -2.14
N TYR A 140 2.99 -9.47 -2.33
CA TYR A 140 4.25 -9.34 -1.59
C TYR A 140 5.42 -9.66 -2.52
N ALA A 141 6.35 -8.74 -2.65
CA ALA A 141 7.64 -9.05 -3.21
C ALA A 141 8.57 -9.45 -2.07
N GLY A 142 9.09 -10.65 -2.13
CA GLY A 142 10.05 -11.17 -1.18
C GLY A 142 11.38 -11.46 -1.86
N PHE A 143 12.46 -11.34 -1.11
CA PHE A 143 13.78 -11.78 -1.50
C PHE A 143 14.20 -12.94 -0.61
N VAL A 144 15.02 -13.83 -1.13
CA VAL A 144 15.70 -14.83 -0.31
C VAL A 144 17.20 -14.58 -0.44
N VAL A 145 17.83 -14.28 0.68
CA VAL A 145 19.28 -14.27 0.76
C VAL A 145 19.76 -15.70 0.95
N VAL A 146 20.55 -16.16 0.00
CA VAL A 146 21.18 -17.49 0.05
C VAL A 146 22.58 -17.32 0.60
N SER A 147 22.83 -17.88 1.78
CA SER A 147 24.18 -17.90 2.35
C SER A 147 25.09 -18.85 1.55
N ALA A 148 26.31 -18.40 1.21
CA ALA A 148 27.22 -19.13 0.33
C ALA A 148 27.74 -20.47 0.90
N GLU A 149 27.72 -20.66 2.23
CA GLU A 149 28.25 -21.85 2.88
C GLU A 149 27.34 -22.31 4.03
N HIS A 150 26.29 -23.08 3.74
CA HIS A 150 25.47 -23.79 4.73
C HIS A 150 24.82 -22.92 5.83
N GLY A 151 24.76 -21.60 5.66
CA GLY A 151 24.05 -20.71 6.56
C GLY A 151 22.51 -20.81 6.40
N PRO A 152 21.76 -20.26 7.37
CA PRO A 152 20.32 -20.24 7.27
C PRO A 152 19.85 -19.46 6.04
N ALA A 153 18.79 -19.93 5.40
CA ALA A 153 18.09 -19.13 4.41
C ALA A 153 17.46 -17.90 5.10
N LYS A 154 17.53 -16.74 4.46
CA LYS A 154 16.99 -15.49 5.01
C LYS A 154 15.93 -14.90 4.07
N PRO A 155 14.67 -15.32 4.16
CA PRO A 155 13.58 -14.66 3.49
C PRO A 155 13.43 -13.24 4.02
N ILE A 156 13.28 -12.29 3.09
CA ILE A 156 13.10 -10.87 3.37
C ILE A 156 11.84 -10.40 2.66
N TRP A 157 10.85 -9.98 3.40
CA TRP A 157 9.66 -9.31 2.84
C TRP A 157 9.87 -7.80 2.83
N THR A 158 9.12 -7.13 1.98
CA THR A 158 9.10 -5.66 1.90
C THR A 158 7.71 -5.16 2.24
N ILE A 159 7.62 -4.14 3.07
CA ILE A 159 6.38 -3.44 3.38
C ILE A 159 6.61 -1.96 3.10
N ASN A 160 5.90 -1.43 2.14
CA ASN A 160 5.95 -0.01 1.82
C ASN A 160 5.13 0.84 2.80
N ASN A 161 4.12 0.22 3.43
CA ASN A 161 3.30 0.84 4.45
C ASN A 161 3.00 -0.11 5.60
N ALA A 162 3.51 0.23 6.77
CA ALA A 162 3.42 -0.60 7.97
C ALA A 162 2.17 -0.34 8.82
N ASP A 163 1.20 0.46 8.38
CA ASP A 163 -0.03 0.68 9.13
C ASP A 163 -1.03 -0.47 8.97
N ASN A 164 -0.82 -1.33 7.99
CA ASN A 164 -1.78 -2.36 7.63
C ASN A 164 -1.48 -3.69 8.33
N ARG A 165 -2.24 -4.01 9.39
CA ARG A 165 -2.17 -5.30 10.10
C ARG A 165 -2.46 -6.51 9.20
N SER A 166 -3.18 -6.31 8.11
CA SER A 166 -3.47 -7.39 7.15
C SER A 166 -2.21 -7.85 6.42
N TYR A 167 -1.28 -6.94 6.14
CA TYR A 167 0.02 -7.29 5.58
C TYR A 167 0.86 -8.10 6.56
N ALA A 168 0.89 -7.69 7.83
CA ALA A 168 1.60 -8.44 8.87
C ALA A 168 1.03 -9.86 9.00
N ALA A 169 -0.29 -10.00 9.03
CA ALA A 169 -0.94 -11.32 9.10
C ALA A 169 -0.59 -12.22 7.91
N ALA A 170 -0.55 -11.68 6.70
CA ALA A 170 -0.20 -12.46 5.51
C ALA A 170 1.26 -12.93 5.53
N ILE A 171 2.21 -12.07 5.94
CA ILE A 171 3.62 -12.42 6.10
C ILE A 171 3.79 -13.54 7.15
N ILE A 172 3.06 -13.46 8.27
CA ILE A 172 3.09 -14.49 9.32
C ILE A 172 2.60 -15.84 8.79
N ILE A 173 1.53 -15.86 8.00
CA ILE A 173 1.04 -17.08 7.38
C ILE A 173 2.09 -17.68 6.45
N GLU A 174 2.72 -16.88 5.61
CA GLU A 174 3.78 -17.32 4.69
C GLU A 174 5.00 -17.82 5.47
N LYS A 175 5.42 -17.11 6.52
CA LYS A 175 6.49 -17.56 7.44
C LYS A 175 6.21 -18.94 7.98
N CYS A 176 5.00 -19.20 8.49
CA CYS A 176 4.61 -20.50 9.03
C CYS A 176 4.74 -21.62 7.98
N GLN A 177 4.38 -21.33 6.72
CA GLN A 177 4.51 -22.29 5.62
C GLN A 177 5.98 -22.61 5.32
N ILE A 178 6.84 -21.58 5.23
CA ILE A 178 8.28 -21.73 4.96
C ILE A 178 8.93 -22.48 6.13
N GLN A 179 8.64 -22.10 7.36
CA GLN A 179 9.23 -22.70 8.56
C GLN A 179 8.88 -24.18 8.71
N SER A 180 7.71 -24.62 8.26
CA SER A 180 7.31 -26.03 8.25
C SER A 180 8.17 -26.89 7.33
N GLN A 181 8.78 -26.31 6.30
CA GLN A 181 9.61 -26.98 5.31
C GLN A 181 11.11 -26.80 5.57
N HIS A 182 11.50 -25.67 6.18
CA HIS A 182 12.88 -25.27 6.39
C HIS A 182 13.08 -24.79 7.85
N ALA A 183 13.51 -25.71 8.72
CA ALA A 183 13.66 -25.42 10.16
C ALA A 183 14.77 -24.42 10.49
N ASN A 184 15.81 -24.31 9.63
CA ASN A 184 16.94 -23.39 9.84
C ASN A 184 16.76 -22.16 8.93
N THR A 185 15.86 -21.24 9.32
CA THR A 185 15.51 -20.06 8.53
C THR A 185 15.41 -18.86 9.45
N GLU A 186 16.04 -17.75 9.09
CA GLU A 186 15.94 -16.46 9.77
C GLU A 186 15.07 -15.52 8.93
N PHE A 187 14.04 -14.95 9.53
CA PHE A 187 13.03 -14.17 8.84
C PHE A 187 13.20 -12.67 9.06
N TYR A 188 13.12 -11.89 7.99
CA TYR A 188 13.28 -10.44 8.01
C TYR A 188 12.12 -9.76 7.28
N VAL A 189 11.78 -8.55 7.70
CA VAL A 189 10.87 -7.66 6.99
C VAL A 189 11.50 -6.28 6.87
N MET A 190 11.73 -5.80 5.64
CA MET A 190 12.16 -4.43 5.35
C MET A 190 10.93 -3.54 5.29
N ILE A 191 10.91 -2.51 6.11
CA ILE A 191 9.78 -1.59 6.27
C ILE A 191 10.19 -0.21 5.76
N ASN A 192 9.44 0.33 4.82
CA ASN A 192 9.60 1.73 4.44
C ASN A 192 9.11 2.61 5.59
N ASP A 193 10.02 3.41 6.15
CA ASP A 193 9.79 4.31 7.26
C ASP A 193 9.89 5.80 6.86
N GLU A 194 9.72 6.11 5.56
CA GLU A 194 9.49 7.48 5.10
C GLU A 194 8.19 8.06 5.67
N ALA A 195 7.22 7.20 5.95
CA ALA A 195 6.01 7.51 6.71
C ALA A 195 6.09 6.91 8.12
N PRO A 196 5.30 7.41 9.09
CA PRO A 196 5.25 6.84 10.43
C PRO A 196 4.88 5.35 10.40
N VAL A 197 5.66 4.54 11.13
CA VAL A 197 5.43 3.10 11.26
C VAL A 197 4.69 2.82 12.56
N ALA A 198 3.61 2.07 12.49
CA ALA A 198 2.83 1.72 13.68
C ALA A 198 3.63 0.78 14.60
N GLU A 199 3.83 1.17 15.85
CA GLU A 199 4.62 0.41 16.83
C GLU A 199 4.06 -0.99 17.07
N ASP A 200 2.75 -1.15 17.03
CA ASP A 200 2.10 -2.45 17.21
C ASP A 200 2.43 -3.44 16.09
N VAL A 201 2.61 -2.97 14.84
CA VAL A 201 3.04 -3.82 13.71
C VAL A 201 4.47 -4.31 13.93
N ILE A 202 5.37 -3.45 14.41
CA ILE A 202 6.73 -3.84 14.77
C ILE A 202 6.72 -4.91 15.88
N GLN A 203 5.89 -4.73 16.91
CA GLN A 203 5.78 -5.69 18.01
C GLN A 203 5.19 -7.04 17.56
N ILE A 204 4.24 -7.03 16.64
CA ILE A 204 3.68 -8.25 16.02
C ILE A 204 4.79 -9.06 15.34
N PHE A 205 5.62 -8.43 14.51
CA PHE A 205 6.73 -9.14 13.86
C PHE A 205 7.74 -9.70 14.86
N LYS A 206 8.13 -8.92 15.85
CA LYS A 206 9.05 -9.38 16.91
C LYS A 206 8.48 -10.57 17.71
N ALA A 207 7.20 -10.56 18.01
CA ALA A 207 6.52 -11.64 18.74
C ALA A 207 6.48 -12.94 17.92
N GLU A 208 6.56 -12.83 16.60
CA GLU A 208 6.54 -13.95 15.67
C GLU A 208 7.94 -14.33 15.14
N ASP A 209 9.01 -13.95 15.83
CA ASP A 209 10.40 -14.23 15.44
C ASP A 209 10.72 -13.78 14.00
N ILE A 210 10.16 -12.65 13.58
CA ILE A 210 10.50 -11.95 12.34
C ILE A 210 11.25 -10.68 12.74
N THR A 211 12.43 -10.47 12.19
CA THR A 211 13.22 -9.26 12.48
C THR A 211 12.74 -8.10 11.62
N PRO A 212 12.08 -7.08 12.20
CA PRO A 212 11.71 -5.88 11.48
C PRO A 212 12.94 -4.97 11.32
N VAL A 213 13.16 -4.52 10.09
CA VAL A 213 14.26 -3.62 9.72
C VAL A 213 13.65 -2.36 9.12
N LEU A 214 13.76 -1.24 9.80
CA LEU A 214 13.41 0.05 9.24
C LEU A 214 14.41 0.40 8.13
N PHE A 215 13.94 0.81 6.98
CA PHE A 215 14.82 1.00 5.82
C PHE A 215 15.84 2.11 6.03
N SER A 216 15.53 3.11 6.84
CA SER A 216 16.50 4.13 7.28
C SER A 216 17.65 3.55 8.10
N GLN A 217 17.42 2.45 8.83
CA GLN A 217 18.38 1.79 9.71
C GLN A 217 18.98 0.51 9.09
N ARG A 218 18.77 0.26 7.80
CA ARG A 218 19.15 -0.99 7.11
C ARG A 218 20.63 -1.36 7.24
N TYR A 219 21.52 -0.36 7.33
CA TYR A 219 22.96 -0.60 7.45
C TYR A 219 23.37 -1.20 8.80
N GLU A 220 22.60 -0.95 9.86
CA GLU A 220 22.83 -1.54 11.19
C GLU A 220 22.61 -3.07 11.18
N HIS A 221 21.83 -3.58 10.24
CA HIS A 221 21.50 -4.99 10.11
C HIS A 221 22.36 -5.77 9.10
N VAL A 222 23.31 -5.11 8.42
CA VAL A 222 24.12 -5.76 7.38
C VAL A 222 24.92 -6.93 7.94
N ALA A 223 25.51 -6.80 9.12
CA ALA A 223 26.26 -7.88 9.77
C ALA A 223 25.38 -9.13 9.99
N GLN A 224 24.12 -8.94 10.39
CA GLN A 224 23.15 -10.03 10.58
C GLN A 224 22.72 -10.65 9.24
N LEU A 225 22.48 -9.81 8.23
CA LEU A 225 22.07 -10.27 6.91
C LEU A 225 23.18 -11.03 6.18
N THR A 226 24.41 -10.55 6.26
CA THR A 226 25.60 -11.17 5.62
C THR A 226 26.16 -12.34 6.41
N GLY A 227 25.92 -12.39 7.73
CA GLY A 227 26.60 -13.32 8.64
C GLY A 227 28.05 -12.96 8.89
N GLN A 228 28.51 -11.77 8.51
CA GLN A 228 29.87 -11.27 8.69
C GLN A 228 29.94 -10.30 9.86
N ALA A 229 30.78 -10.58 10.85
CA ALA A 229 30.91 -9.76 12.05
C ALA A 229 31.53 -8.37 11.81
N ASN A 230 32.29 -8.19 10.72
CA ASN A 230 32.93 -6.93 10.36
C ASN A 230 32.48 -6.55 8.94
N TRP A 231 31.50 -5.68 8.88
CA TRP A 231 31.12 -5.00 7.64
C TRP A 231 31.44 -3.51 7.82
N ASP A 232 32.34 -2.99 7.00
CA ASP A 232 32.64 -1.57 6.96
C ASP A 232 31.74 -0.90 5.93
N GLU A 233 31.02 0.12 6.36
CA GLU A 233 30.16 0.92 5.48
C GLU A 233 31.02 1.54 4.36
N PRO A 234 30.68 1.38 3.08
CA PRO A 234 31.43 2.01 2.01
C PRO A 234 31.36 3.52 2.19
N GLU A 235 32.51 4.18 2.27
CA GLU A 235 32.60 5.64 2.27
C GLU A 235 31.92 6.18 1.01
N CYS A 236 30.94 7.10 1.21
CA CYS A 236 30.21 7.80 0.16
C CYS A 236 31.10 8.78 -0.62
#